data_e36f9489f64c2bf128da059b9db15e91
#
_entry.id   e36f9489f64c2bf128da059b9db15e91
#
_cell.length_a   1.000
_cell.length_b   1.000
_cell.length_c   1.000
_cell.angle_alpha   90.00
_cell.angle_beta   90.00
_cell.angle_gamma   90.00
#
_symmetry.space_group_name_H-M   'P 1'
#
loop_
_entity.id
_entity.type
_entity.pdbx_description
1 polymer ?
#
loop_
_entity_poly.entity_id
_entity_poly.type
_entity_poly.pdbx_seq_one_letter_code
_entity_poly.pdbx_strand_id
1 'polypeptide(L)'
;MKTERFKNLFLVLCFALLPMAMMAKQEATVSSPSGNLTLTAGVDKAGRPYYSLRRGGEVILLPSALGMKLKDGSLDSDFRVVTFARATKDEMWRQPWGEEVDVRNHYNELTMKLAQKKGLQRQLNIVFRVFDDGMGFRYVFPEQKQLKDFVITDEATEFCFKGDPEAWTLPYDAGYYEGLWTKDHLSKKGKVCTPVTIEAKPDLYMMLHEANLTDYSSLNVKPVETKDGNVRLKAELVPWSNGDLVRAKAPFVSPWRMLSVENKAGGLVTNRVMLNLNDPCKIKDISWITTGKYVGVWWSYHMQTATWAPGPKHGATTENTKRYIDFAAQHGFKGVLVEGWNYGWENDWGKEGDKFNFTKAYPDYDFEGLQKYALSKGVSLIAHNETGGAAKNYENQLEEAFSLYEKMGIKAVKTGYVNNLMDDKEHQHSQYGVRHYRKVIEAA
;
A
#
# COMPACT_ATOMS: atom_id res chain seq x y z
N MET A 1 -97.15 24.51 11.51
CA MET A 1 -96.24 24.09 10.49
C MET A 1 -94.84 24.25 11.05
N LYS A 2 -94.20 23.16 11.44
CA LYS A 2 -92.91 23.13 12.17
C LYS A 2 -91.78 22.86 11.14
N THR A 3 -90.78 23.71 11.12
CA THR A 3 -89.55 23.56 10.38
C THR A 3 -88.52 22.96 11.29
N GLU A 4 -88.04 21.75 10.96
CA GLU A 4 -86.91 21.11 11.63
C GLU A 4 -85.58 21.56 11.02
N ARG A 5 -84.63 21.93 11.88
CA ARG A 5 -83.27 22.29 11.55
C ARG A 5 -82.38 21.04 11.62
N PHE A 6 -81.83 20.58 10.51
CA PHE A 6 -80.73 19.61 10.46
C PHE A 6 -79.39 20.29 10.84
N LYS A 7 -78.79 19.80 11.91
CA LYS A 7 -77.41 20.16 12.27
C LYS A 7 -76.46 19.16 11.65
N ASN A 8 -75.67 19.58 10.66
CA ASN A 8 -74.58 18.78 10.14
C ASN A 8 -73.39 18.84 11.10
N LEU A 9 -73.04 17.67 11.65
CA LEU A 9 -71.82 17.46 12.46
C LEU A 9 -70.73 17.05 11.55
N PHE A 10 -69.78 17.98 11.24
CA PHE A 10 -68.51 17.63 10.52
C PHE A 10 -67.54 17.02 11.50
N LEU A 11 -67.29 15.69 11.37
CA LEU A 11 -66.25 14.98 12.09
C LEU A 11 -64.90 15.17 11.33
N VAL A 12 -64.06 16.07 11.84
CA VAL A 12 -62.69 16.22 11.32
C VAL A 12 -61.81 15.09 11.85
N LEU A 13 -61.53 14.08 11.04
CA LEU A 13 -60.57 13.02 11.33
C LEU A 13 -59.15 13.55 11.09
N CYS A 14 -58.48 14.03 12.14
CA CYS A 14 -57.04 14.31 12.09
C CYS A 14 -56.27 12.99 12.02
N PHE A 15 -55.86 12.59 10.82
CA PHE A 15 -54.80 11.58 10.65
C PHE A 15 -53.48 12.18 11.12
N ALA A 16 -53.07 11.85 12.32
CA ALA A 16 -51.71 12.07 12.77
C ALA A 16 -50.79 11.14 11.95
N LEU A 17 -50.17 11.68 10.91
CA LEU A 17 -49.03 11.05 10.24
C LEU A 17 -47.85 11.02 11.21
N LEU A 18 -47.75 9.99 12.03
CA LEU A 18 -46.51 9.64 12.71
C LEU A 18 -45.47 9.33 11.63
N PRO A 19 -44.32 10.02 11.60
CA PRO A 19 -43.26 9.62 10.72
C PRO A 19 -42.78 8.22 11.18
N MET A 20 -43.10 7.18 10.42
CA MET A 20 -42.43 5.90 10.52
C MET A 20 -40.97 6.19 10.29
N ALA A 21 -40.17 6.29 11.35
CA ALA A 21 -38.73 6.27 11.26
C ALA A 21 -38.34 4.92 10.64
N MET A 22 -38.10 4.90 9.33
CA MET A 22 -37.51 3.75 8.67
C MET A 22 -36.21 3.48 9.41
N MET A 23 -36.15 2.41 10.23
CA MET A 23 -34.90 1.95 10.82
C MET A 23 -33.94 1.68 9.69
N ALA A 24 -32.86 2.45 9.62
CA ALA A 24 -31.83 2.26 8.62
C ALA A 24 -31.35 0.81 8.67
N LYS A 25 -31.30 0.15 7.51
CA LYS A 25 -30.81 -1.22 7.39
C LYS A 25 -29.36 -1.26 7.91
N GLN A 26 -29.07 -2.12 8.89
CA GLN A 26 -27.76 -2.19 9.54
C GLN A 26 -26.75 -3.04 8.75
N GLU A 27 -27.16 -3.65 7.65
CA GLU A 27 -26.35 -4.53 6.80
C GLU A 27 -26.75 -4.38 5.33
N ALA A 28 -25.78 -4.49 4.42
CA ALA A 28 -26.00 -4.54 2.98
C ALA A 28 -25.00 -5.48 2.29
N THR A 29 -25.39 -6.00 1.12
CA THR A 29 -24.56 -6.83 0.27
C THR A 29 -24.19 -6.10 -1.01
N VAL A 30 -23.01 -6.39 -1.57
CA VAL A 30 -22.60 -6.01 -2.92
C VAL A 30 -21.94 -7.22 -3.58
N SER A 31 -22.35 -7.52 -4.82
CA SER A 31 -21.74 -8.60 -5.60
C SER A 31 -20.79 -8.04 -6.63
N SER A 32 -19.82 -8.83 -7.06
CA SER A 32 -19.00 -8.53 -8.23
C SER A 32 -19.86 -8.38 -9.48
N PRO A 33 -19.34 -7.80 -10.58
CA PRO A 33 -20.10 -7.67 -11.82
C PRO A 33 -20.68 -8.99 -12.35
N SER A 34 -19.92 -10.08 -12.28
CA SER A 34 -20.40 -11.42 -12.67
C SER A 34 -21.31 -12.08 -11.63
N GLY A 35 -21.39 -11.54 -10.39
CA GLY A 35 -22.11 -12.16 -9.27
C GLY A 35 -21.35 -13.27 -8.56
N ASN A 36 -20.14 -13.63 -9.00
CA ASN A 36 -19.35 -14.72 -8.43
C ASN A 36 -18.90 -14.46 -6.98
N LEU A 37 -18.46 -13.23 -6.68
CA LEU A 37 -18.12 -12.80 -5.34
C LEU A 37 -19.25 -11.97 -4.74
N THR A 38 -19.58 -12.20 -3.49
CA THR A 38 -20.59 -11.43 -2.74
C THR A 38 -20.04 -11.03 -1.39
N LEU A 39 -19.93 -9.72 -1.17
CA LEU A 39 -19.51 -9.13 0.09
C LEU A 39 -20.74 -8.63 0.86
N THR A 40 -20.81 -8.96 2.14
CA THR A 40 -21.77 -8.39 3.09
C THR A 40 -21.04 -7.51 4.07
N ALA A 41 -21.52 -6.29 4.30
CA ALA A 41 -20.98 -5.36 5.28
C ALA A 41 -22.07 -4.74 6.15
N GLY A 42 -21.76 -4.51 7.42
CA GLY A 42 -22.73 -3.96 8.36
C GLY A 42 -22.13 -3.64 9.72
N VAL A 43 -23.02 -3.41 10.69
CA VAL A 43 -22.66 -3.28 12.11
C VAL A 43 -23.43 -4.30 12.95
N ASP A 44 -22.78 -4.87 13.94
CA ASP A 44 -23.42 -5.80 14.88
C ASP A 44 -24.28 -5.05 15.95
N LYS A 45 -24.86 -5.82 16.88
CA LYS A 45 -25.71 -5.24 17.95
C LYS A 45 -24.97 -4.24 18.85
N ALA A 46 -23.64 -4.38 19.00
CA ALA A 46 -22.79 -3.45 19.73
C ALA A 46 -22.34 -2.26 18.89
N GLY A 47 -22.71 -2.21 17.61
CA GLY A 47 -22.29 -1.19 16.66
C GLY A 47 -20.85 -1.38 16.19
N ARG A 48 -20.32 -2.61 16.21
CA ARG A 48 -18.99 -2.93 15.65
C ARG A 48 -19.12 -3.18 14.16
N PRO A 49 -18.38 -2.45 13.31
CA PRO A 49 -18.36 -2.68 11.87
C PRO A 49 -17.74 -4.05 11.55
N TYR A 50 -18.30 -4.72 10.55
CA TYR A 50 -17.80 -5.99 10.06
C TYR A 50 -18.08 -6.18 8.57
N TYR A 51 -17.39 -7.15 7.97
CA TYR A 51 -17.66 -7.64 6.63
C TYR A 51 -17.47 -9.15 6.55
N SER A 52 -18.01 -9.76 5.51
CA SER A 52 -17.80 -11.18 5.15
C SER A 52 -17.77 -11.32 3.64
N LEU A 53 -17.17 -12.41 3.12
CA LEU A 53 -17.04 -12.65 1.68
C LEU A 53 -17.45 -14.09 1.34
N ARG A 54 -18.20 -14.22 0.24
CA ARG A 54 -18.60 -15.50 -0.36
C ARG A 54 -18.18 -15.57 -1.81
N ARG A 55 -17.92 -16.79 -2.30
CA ARG A 55 -17.66 -17.10 -3.71
C ARG A 55 -18.61 -18.21 -4.14
N GLY A 56 -19.46 -17.97 -5.14
CA GLY A 56 -20.43 -18.96 -5.60
C GLY A 56 -21.32 -19.54 -4.49
N GLY A 57 -21.60 -18.76 -3.43
CA GLY A 57 -22.33 -19.21 -2.24
C GLY A 57 -21.47 -19.81 -1.13
N GLU A 58 -20.23 -20.23 -1.41
CA GLU A 58 -19.28 -20.71 -0.40
C GLU A 58 -18.66 -19.55 0.41
N VAL A 59 -18.53 -19.71 1.72
CA VAL A 59 -17.91 -18.73 2.59
C VAL A 59 -16.39 -18.78 2.44
N ILE A 60 -15.79 -17.66 2.07
CA ILE A 60 -14.32 -17.45 2.05
C ILE A 60 -13.89 -16.75 3.34
N LEU A 61 -14.49 -15.61 3.64
CA LEU A 61 -14.28 -14.89 4.89
C LEU A 61 -15.56 -14.89 5.72
N LEU A 62 -15.44 -15.36 6.93
CA LEU A 62 -16.43 -15.23 8.00
C LEU A 62 -16.52 -13.75 8.44
N PRO A 63 -17.51 -13.34 9.25
CA PRO A 63 -17.58 -12.01 9.78
C PRO A 63 -16.26 -11.57 10.41
N SER A 64 -15.61 -10.59 9.79
CA SER A 64 -14.30 -10.05 10.11
C SER A 64 -14.47 -8.62 10.61
N ALA A 65 -13.88 -8.28 11.74
CA ALA A 65 -14.02 -6.97 12.36
C ALA A 65 -13.33 -5.88 11.56
N LEU A 66 -13.86 -4.67 11.68
CA LEU A 66 -13.33 -3.45 11.09
C LEU A 66 -13.30 -2.33 12.16
N GLY A 67 -12.45 -1.33 11.93
CA GLY A 67 -12.36 -0.17 12.79
C GLY A 67 -10.95 0.15 13.24
N MET A 68 -10.84 1.10 14.17
CA MET A 68 -9.55 1.61 14.64
C MET A 68 -9.64 2.11 16.08
N LYS A 69 -8.54 2.02 16.81
CA LYS A 69 -8.37 2.76 18.06
C LYS A 69 -7.54 4.00 17.79
N LEU A 70 -7.98 5.09 18.39
CA LEU A 70 -7.29 6.36 18.35
C LEU A 70 -6.69 6.66 19.73
N LYS A 71 -5.76 7.58 19.77
CA LYS A 71 -5.13 8.01 21.03
C LYS A 71 -6.13 8.65 22.02
N ASP A 72 -7.20 9.24 21.47
CA ASP A 72 -8.25 9.94 22.19
C ASP A 72 -9.64 9.27 22.10
N GLY A 73 -9.67 7.96 21.85
CA GLY A 73 -10.91 7.18 21.77
C GLY A 73 -10.86 6.04 20.78
N SER A 74 -12.03 5.55 20.37
CA SER A 74 -12.16 4.38 19.52
C SER A 74 -13.12 4.64 18.37
N LEU A 75 -12.84 4.04 17.20
CA LEU A 75 -13.68 3.97 16.01
C LEU A 75 -13.88 2.51 15.59
N ASP A 76 -14.08 1.60 16.54
CA ASP A 76 -14.31 0.18 16.34
C ASP A 76 -15.66 -0.32 16.86
N SER A 77 -16.46 0.55 17.49
CA SER A 77 -17.75 0.20 18.10
C SER A 77 -18.66 1.41 18.25
N ASP A 78 -19.87 1.18 18.78
CA ASP A 78 -20.93 2.17 19.02
C ASP A 78 -21.44 2.89 17.77
N PHE A 79 -21.21 2.32 16.60
CA PHE A 79 -21.71 2.86 15.33
C PHE A 79 -23.16 2.49 15.05
N ARG A 80 -23.83 3.35 14.30
CA ARG A 80 -24.99 3.04 13.48
C ARG A 80 -24.66 3.28 12.02
N VAL A 81 -25.27 2.51 11.13
CA VAL A 81 -25.23 2.83 9.72
C VAL A 81 -26.12 4.04 9.46
N VAL A 82 -25.56 5.07 8.85
CA VAL A 82 -26.29 6.27 8.41
C VAL A 82 -26.94 5.96 7.05
N THR A 83 -26.16 5.43 6.12
CA THR A 83 -26.61 5.04 4.78
C THR A 83 -25.63 4.11 4.12
N PHE A 84 -26.11 3.40 3.11
CA PHE A 84 -25.31 2.68 2.12
C PHE A 84 -25.42 3.38 0.77
N ALA A 85 -24.30 3.77 0.18
CA ALA A 85 -24.23 4.26 -1.20
C ALA A 85 -23.63 3.18 -2.10
N ARG A 86 -24.06 3.16 -3.37
CA ARG A 86 -23.60 2.19 -4.36
C ARG A 86 -23.08 2.89 -5.60
N ALA A 87 -22.05 2.34 -6.21
CA ALA A 87 -21.54 2.76 -7.50
C ALA A 87 -21.09 1.52 -8.30
N THR A 88 -20.97 1.69 -9.59
CA THR A 88 -20.37 0.70 -10.50
C THR A 88 -19.39 1.43 -11.40
N LYS A 89 -18.27 0.79 -11.69
CA LYS A 89 -17.30 1.29 -12.66
C LYS A 89 -16.96 0.17 -13.64
N ASP A 90 -16.87 0.54 -14.92
CA ASP A 90 -16.38 -0.31 -16.00
C ASP A 90 -15.61 0.56 -16.98
N GLU A 91 -14.30 0.46 -16.98
CA GLU A 91 -13.43 1.22 -17.86
C GLU A 91 -12.22 0.39 -18.27
N MET A 92 -11.67 0.70 -19.43
CA MET A 92 -10.36 0.23 -19.86
C MET A 92 -9.34 1.33 -19.64
N TRP A 93 -8.19 0.98 -19.09
CA TRP A 93 -7.05 1.87 -19.06
C TRP A 93 -5.80 1.16 -19.58
N ARG A 94 -4.81 1.92 -19.98
CA ARG A 94 -3.63 1.39 -20.63
C ARG A 94 -2.39 1.63 -19.77
N GLN A 95 -1.67 0.54 -19.47
CA GLN A 95 -0.37 0.65 -18.82
C GLN A 95 0.75 0.64 -19.88
N PRO A 96 1.84 1.41 -19.64
CA PRO A 96 2.89 1.55 -20.64
C PRO A 96 3.79 0.31 -20.75
N TRP A 97 3.84 -0.51 -19.72
CA TRP A 97 4.58 -1.78 -19.63
C TRP A 97 3.90 -2.71 -18.60
N GLY A 98 4.23 -4.00 -18.65
CA GLY A 98 3.66 -5.05 -17.81
C GLY A 98 3.28 -6.27 -18.64
N GLU A 99 2.56 -7.21 -18.05
CA GLU A 99 2.12 -8.44 -18.73
C GLU A 99 1.00 -8.18 -19.74
N GLU A 100 0.19 -7.17 -19.50
CA GLU A 100 -0.92 -6.76 -20.38
C GLU A 100 -0.85 -5.27 -20.65
N VAL A 101 -1.28 -4.87 -21.84
CA VAL A 101 -1.34 -3.45 -22.25
C VAL A 101 -2.64 -2.81 -21.77
N ASP A 102 -3.77 -3.48 -22.01
CA ASP A 102 -5.10 -2.97 -21.70
C ASP A 102 -5.63 -3.66 -20.44
N VAL A 103 -5.89 -2.89 -19.39
CA VAL A 103 -6.37 -3.36 -18.09
C VAL A 103 -7.81 -2.91 -17.88
N ARG A 104 -8.73 -3.87 -17.70
CA ARG A 104 -10.12 -3.55 -17.36
C ARG A 104 -10.24 -3.27 -15.87
N ASN A 105 -10.85 -2.16 -15.54
CA ASN A 105 -11.21 -1.76 -14.17
C ASN A 105 -12.74 -1.87 -14.02
N HIS A 106 -13.21 -3.06 -13.61
CA HIS A 106 -14.64 -3.37 -13.53
C HIS A 106 -15.00 -3.88 -12.14
N TYR A 107 -15.77 -3.09 -11.40
CA TYR A 107 -16.20 -3.41 -10.04
C TYR A 107 -17.56 -2.83 -9.70
N ASN A 108 -18.19 -3.41 -8.68
CA ASN A 108 -19.28 -2.77 -7.94
C ASN A 108 -18.75 -2.27 -6.60
N GLU A 109 -19.21 -1.08 -6.19
CA GLU A 109 -18.77 -0.41 -4.97
C GLU A 109 -19.94 -0.29 -3.98
N LEU A 110 -19.64 -0.52 -2.70
CA LEU A 110 -20.51 -0.25 -1.56
C LEU A 110 -19.79 0.68 -0.59
N THR A 111 -20.34 1.86 -0.35
CA THR A 111 -19.86 2.75 0.70
C THR A 111 -20.79 2.67 1.91
N MET A 112 -20.30 2.18 3.03
CA MET A 112 -20.99 2.16 4.32
C MET A 112 -20.62 3.42 5.10
N LYS A 113 -21.57 4.35 5.28
CA LYS A 113 -21.38 5.57 6.07
C LYS A 113 -21.84 5.33 7.50
N LEU A 114 -20.95 5.56 8.44
CA LEU A 114 -21.11 5.27 9.86
C LEU A 114 -21.06 6.55 10.69
N ALA A 115 -21.85 6.59 11.76
CA ALA A 115 -21.76 7.61 12.81
C ALA A 115 -21.87 6.95 14.18
N GLN A 116 -21.04 7.35 15.13
CA GLN A 116 -21.15 6.88 16.51
C GLN A 116 -22.43 7.41 17.16
N LYS A 117 -23.08 6.59 17.98
CA LYS A 117 -24.33 6.90 18.67
C LYS A 117 -24.11 7.79 19.89
N LYS A 118 -22.93 7.67 20.52
CA LYS A 118 -22.58 8.34 21.80
C LYS A 118 -21.26 9.12 21.68
N GLY A 119 -20.90 9.82 22.73
CA GLY A 119 -19.66 10.57 22.84
C GLY A 119 -19.59 11.69 21.80
N LEU A 120 -18.47 11.79 21.11
CA LEU A 120 -18.20 12.82 20.10
C LEU A 120 -18.98 12.63 18.80
N GLN A 121 -19.69 11.51 18.62
CA GLN A 121 -20.47 11.18 17.42
C GLN A 121 -19.63 11.26 16.13
N ARG A 122 -18.40 10.77 16.20
CA ARG A 122 -17.47 10.75 15.06
C ARG A 122 -18.02 9.93 13.90
N GLN A 123 -17.70 10.36 12.70
CA GLN A 123 -18.07 9.69 11.45
C GLN A 123 -16.90 8.93 10.87
N LEU A 124 -17.19 7.80 10.26
CA LEU A 124 -16.27 6.98 9.50
C LEU A 124 -17.00 6.37 8.30
N ASN A 125 -16.40 6.42 7.13
CA ASN A 125 -16.93 5.69 5.98
C ASN A 125 -15.99 4.51 5.66
N ILE A 126 -16.58 3.40 5.25
CA ILE A 126 -15.83 2.25 4.76
C ILE A 126 -16.29 1.98 3.33
N VAL A 127 -15.34 2.02 2.39
CA VAL A 127 -15.59 1.82 0.97
C VAL A 127 -15.11 0.44 0.58
N PHE A 128 -15.99 -0.38 0.00
CA PHE A 128 -15.71 -1.71 -0.51
C PHE A 128 -15.84 -1.70 -2.03
N ARG A 129 -14.85 -2.28 -2.72
CA ARG A 129 -14.91 -2.58 -4.16
C ARG A 129 -14.81 -4.08 -4.35
N VAL A 130 -15.73 -4.63 -5.12
CA VAL A 130 -15.79 -6.07 -5.41
C VAL A 130 -15.65 -6.27 -6.90
N PHE A 131 -14.53 -6.91 -7.28
CA PHE A 131 -14.16 -7.32 -8.63
C PHE A 131 -14.55 -8.79 -8.83
N ASP A 132 -14.47 -9.31 -10.06
CA ASP A 132 -14.75 -10.73 -10.31
C ASP A 132 -13.65 -11.66 -9.78
N ASP A 133 -12.45 -11.12 -9.58
CA ASP A 133 -11.22 -11.80 -9.17
C ASP A 133 -10.69 -11.33 -7.80
N GLY A 134 -11.50 -10.61 -7.01
CA GLY A 134 -11.12 -10.19 -5.66
C GLY A 134 -11.90 -8.99 -5.14
N MET A 135 -11.42 -8.45 -4.04
CA MET A 135 -12.02 -7.27 -3.40
C MET A 135 -10.98 -6.40 -2.71
N GLY A 136 -11.34 -5.15 -2.48
CA GLY A 136 -10.61 -4.26 -1.59
C GLY A 136 -11.55 -3.41 -0.76
N PHE A 137 -11.09 -2.99 0.43
CA PHE A 137 -11.77 -1.98 1.21
C PHE A 137 -10.78 -0.98 1.80
N ARG A 138 -11.27 0.22 2.09
CA ARG A 138 -10.49 1.27 2.76
C ARG A 138 -11.35 2.11 3.69
N TYR A 139 -10.71 2.72 4.65
CA TYR A 139 -11.33 3.67 5.56
C TYR A 139 -11.21 5.08 5.02
N VAL A 140 -12.31 5.82 5.11
CA VAL A 140 -12.38 7.23 4.72
C VAL A 140 -12.87 8.03 5.93
N PHE A 141 -12.04 8.91 6.42
CA PHE A 141 -12.34 9.85 7.49
C PHE A 141 -12.82 11.15 6.86
N PRO A 142 -14.13 11.43 6.85
CA PRO A 142 -14.64 12.65 6.25
C PRO A 142 -14.21 13.88 7.04
N GLU A 143 -14.26 15.03 6.39
CA GLU A 143 -14.12 16.31 7.10
C GLU A 143 -15.23 16.42 8.16
N GLN A 144 -14.84 16.70 9.40
CA GLN A 144 -15.74 16.78 10.54
C GLN A 144 -15.12 17.60 11.69
N LYS A 145 -15.96 18.27 12.47
CA LYS A 145 -15.48 19.08 13.61
C LYS A 145 -14.90 18.25 14.76
N GLN A 146 -15.40 17.02 14.91
CA GLN A 146 -15.11 16.11 16.04
C GLN A 146 -13.82 15.30 15.85
N LEU A 147 -13.20 15.37 14.68
CA LEU A 147 -11.97 14.66 14.35
C LEU A 147 -11.20 15.47 13.33
N LYS A 148 -10.23 16.25 13.78
CA LYS A 148 -9.33 17.03 12.92
C LYS A 148 -7.98 16.33 12.77
N ASP A 149 -7.10 16.53 13.74
CA ASP A 149 -5.84 15.80 13.84
C ASP A 149 -6.04 14.60 14.76
N PHE A 150 -5.52 13.44 14.37
CA PHE A 150 -5.69 12.21 15.14
C PHE A 150 -4.51 11.26 14.96
N VAL A 151 -4.36 10.37 15.92
CA VAL A 151 -3.34 9.32 15.91
C VAL A 151 -4.03 7.97 16.03
N ILE A 152 -3.78 7.09 15.06
CA ILE A 152 -4.21 5.69 15.12
C ILE A 152 -3.18 4.93 15.96
N THR A 153 -3.67 4.19 16.96
CA THR A 153 -2.87 3.37 17.88
C THR A 153 -3.11 1.87 17.71
N ASP A 154 -4.19 1.47 17.01
CA ASP A 154 -4.48 0.09 16.63
C ASP A 154 -5.44 0.08 15.42
N GLU A 155 -5.17 -0.77 14.44
CA GLU A 155 -6.10 -1.06 13.36
C GLU A 155 -6.79 -2.40 13.66
N ALA A 156 -8.10 -2.35 13.94
CA ALA A 156 -8.90 -3.51 14.32
C ALA A 156 -9.33 -4.37 13.13
N THR A 157 -8.74 -4.13 11.95
CA THR A 157 -9.01 -4.90 10.74
C THR A 157 -8.66 -6.37 10.90
N GLU A 158 -9.61 -7.23 10.60
CA GLU A 158 -9.45 -8.68 10.62
C GLU A 158 -9.77 -9.30 9.26
N PHE A 159 -9.21 -10.50 9.05
CA PHE A 159 -9.49 -11.39 7.94
C PHE A 159 -9.73 -12.79 8.52
N CYS A 160 -11.00 -13.16 8.72
CA CYS A 160 -11.37 -14.40 9.36
C CYS A 160 -11.65 -15.46 8.31
N PHE A 161 -10.64 -16.28 7.97
CA PHE A 161 -10.77 -17.38 7.01
C PHE A 161 -11.55 -18.55 7.59
N LYS A 162 -12.40 -19.18 6.76
CA LYS A 162 -13.05 -20.42 7.14
C LYS A 162 -12.01 -21.55 7.17
N GLY A 163 -11.92 -22.24 8.32
CA GLY A 163 -10.89 -23.26 8.56
C GLY A 163 -9.51 -22.63 8.83
N ASP A 164 -8.48 -23.42 8.61
CA ASP A 164 -7.07 -23.04 8.80
C ASP A 164 -6.27 -23.38 7.54
N PRO A 165 -6.36 -22.55 6.49
CA PRO A 165 -5.69 -22.82 5.22
C PRO A 165 -4.17 -22.74 5.35
N GLU A 166 -3.47 -23.46 4.46
CA GLU A 166 -2.04 -23.29 4.27
C GLU A 166 -1.71 -21.99 3.53
N ALA A 167 -0.58 -21.38 3.88
CA ALA A 167 -0.12 -20.17 3.23
C ALA A 167 1.40 -20.09 3.10
N TRP A 168 1.84 -19.52 2.00
CA TRP A 168 3.20 -19.07 1.82
C TRP A 168 3.34 -17.69 2.46
N THR A 169 4.27 -17.59 3.42
CA THR A 169 4.47 -16.37 4.21
C THR A 169 5.94 -16.06 4.39
N LEU A 170 6.24 -14.78 4.52
CA LEU A 170 7.53 -14.27 4.96
C LEU A 170 7.38 -13.77 6.41
N PRO A 171 8.13 -14.29 7.38
CA PRO A 171 8.15 -13.75 8.73
C PRO A 171 8.50 -12.26 8.72
N TYR A 172 7.79 -11.47 9.53
CA TYR A 172 8.11 -10.06 9.65
C TYR A 172 9.46 -9.85 10.32
N ASP A 173 10.31 -9.10 9.65
CA ASP A 173 11.50 -8.49 10.19
C ASP A 173 11.40 -6.97 10.07
N ALA A 174 11.86 -6.26 11.10
CA ALA A 174 11.76 -4.80 11.12
C ALA A 174 12.73 -4.11 10.13
N GLY A 175 13.75 -4.82 9.69
CA GLY A 175 14.82 -4.26 8.88
C GLY A 175 14.76 -4.59 7.39
N TYR A 176 14.23 -5.76 6.99
CA TYR A 176 14.32 -6.21 5.60
C TYR A 176 13.25 -7.25 5.22
N TYR A 177 13.13 -7.51 3.90
CA TYR A 177 12.25 -8.53 3.30
C TYR A 177 13.04 -9.73 2.70
N GLU A 178 14.27 -9.97 3.12
CA GLU A 178 15.18 -10.96 2.51
C GLU A 178 15.12 -12.32 3.19
N GLY A 179 14.09 -12.60 3.97
CA GLY A 179 13.89 -13.88 4.62
C GLY A 179 13.43 -14.99 3.67
N LEU A 180 13.41 -16.23 4.18
CA LEU A 180 12.91 -17.37 3.43
C LEU A 180 11.39 -17.49 3.56
N TRP A 181 10.73 -17.66 2.42
CA TRP A 181 9.31 -17.99 2.36
C TRP A 181 9.07 -19.41 2.84
N THR A 182 8.08 -19.58 3.72
CA THR A 182 7.71 -20.90 4.27
C THR A 182 6.24 -21.15 4.10
N LYS A 183 5.87 -22.40 3.75
CA LYS A 183 4.49 -22.87 3.68
C LYS A 183 4.12 -23.62 4.96
N ASP A 184 3.02 -23.25 5.61
CA ASP A 184 2.37 -23.96 6.71
C ASP A 184 0.96 -23.39 6.93
N HIS A 185 0.17 -24.01 7.80
CA HIS A 185 -1.11 -23.49 8.26
C HIS A 185 -0.99 -22.08 8.85
N LEU A 186 -1.94 -21.21 8.55
CA LEU A 186 -1.92 -19.83 9.02
C LEU A 186 -1.88 -19.71 10.55
N SER A 187 -2.57 -20.61 11.27
CA SER A 187 -2.58 -20.64 12.75
C SER A 187 -1.19 -20.84 13.38
N LYS A 188 -0.26 -21.46 12.65
CA LYS A 188 1.10 -21.72 13.13
C LYS A 188 2.08 -20.59 12.85
N LYS A 189 1.64 -19.54 12.14
CA LYS A 189 2.50 -18.41 11.78
C LYS A 189 2.56 -17.40 12.91
N GLY A 190 3.68 -16.68 12.99
CA GLY A 190 3.79 -15.46 13.80
C GLY A 190 3.29 -14.24 13.03
N LYS A 191 3.81 -13.07 13.36
CA LYS A 191 3.64 -11.86 12.55
C LYS A 191 4.34 -12.06 11.21
N VAL A 192 3.64 -11.80 10.11
CA VAL A 192 4.14 -11.97 8.74
C VAL A 192 3.92 -10.71 7.91
N CYS A 193 4.84 -10.49 6.97
CA CYS A 193 4.68 -9.45 5.95
C CYS A 193 3.58 -9.81 4.96
N THR A 194 2.96 -8.81 4.35
CA THR A 194 2.16 -9.01 3.15
C THR A 194 3.04 -8.77 1.90
N PRO A 195 2.75 -9.41 0.74
CA PRO A 195 1.60 -10.26 0.47
C PRO A 195 1.65 -11.63 1.17
N VAL A 196 0.49 -12.15 1.58
CA VAL A 196 0.32 -13.52 2.08
C VAL A 196 -0.38 -14.31 0.98
N THR A 197 0.25 -15.36 0.47
CA THR A 197 -0.33 -16.23 -0.56
C THR A 197 -0.95 -17.45 0.09
N ILE A 198 -2.26 -17.61 -0.04
CA ILE A 198 -3.08 -18.60 0.67
C ILE A 198 -3.56 -19.66 -0.32
N GLU A 199 -3.33 -20.92 0.00
CA GLU A 199 -3.83 -22.09 -0.70
C GLU A 199 -4.91 -22.75 0.17
N ALA A 200 -6.16 -22.34 -0.03
CA ALA A 200 -7.26 -22.83 0.80
C ALA A 200 -7.74 -24.22 0.39
N LYS A 201 -7.75 -24.51 -0.90
CA LYS A 201 -8.06 -25.80 -1.52
C LYS A 201 -7.66 -25.78 -3.01
N PRO A 202 -7.70 -26.91 -3.74
CA PRO A 202 -7.18 -27.02 -5.10
C PRO A 202 -7.72 -26.01 -6.13
N ASP A 203 -8.89 -25.41 -5.89
CA ASP A 203 -9.53 -24.42 -6.77
C ASP A 203 -9.76 -23.06 -6.09
N LEU A 204 -9.05 -22.79 -4.98
CA LEU A 204 -9.17 -21.53 -4.24
C LEU A 204 -7.81 -21.06 -3.73
N TYR A 205 -7.25 -20.15 -4.48
CA TYR A 205 -6.01 -19.44 -4.16
C TYR A 205 -6.32 -17.97 -3.89
N MET A 206 -5.69 -17.40 -2.88
CA MET A 206 -5.91 -16.02 -2.48
C MET A 206 -4.59 -15.31 -2.20
N MET A 207 -4.57 -14.00 -2.40
CA MET A 207 -3.46 -13.15 -1.98
C MET A 207 -4.01 -12.00 -1.15
N LEU A 208 -3.59 -11.95 0.11
CA LEU A 208 -3.88 -10.85 1.03
C LEU A 208 -2.75 -9.82 0.95
N HIS A 209 -3.09 -8.58 0.62
CA HIS A 209 -2.13 -7.49 0.51
C HIS A 209 -2.80 -6.13 0.71
N GLU A 210 -2.08 -5.05 0.43
CA GLU A 210 -2.55 -3.67 0.41
C GLU A 210 -2.25 -3.00 -0.93
N ALA A 211 -2.96 -1.92 -1.22
CA ALA A 211 -2.72 -1.08 -2.40
C ALA A 211 -2.85 0.40 -2.04
N ASN A 212 -2.23 1.25 -2.85
CA ASN A 212 -2.21 2.70 -2.68
C ASN A 212 -1.66 3.18 -1.32
N LEU A 213 -0.54 2.61 -0.92
CA LEU A 213 0.18 2.99 0.31
C LEU A 213 0.96 4.28 0.06
N THR A 214 0.44 5.41 0.54
CA THR A 214 1.02 6.75 0.30
C THR A 214 1.34 7.54 1.57
N ASP A 215 0.50 7.45 2.59
CA ASP A 215 0.65 8.16 3.88
C ASP A 215 0.06 7.33 5.02
N TYR A 216 0.56 6.13 5.18
CA TYR A 216 0.11 5.18 6.20
C TYR A 216 1.25 4.24 6.57
N SER A 217 1.11 3.46 7.63
CA SER A 217 2.06 2.39 7.95
C SER A 217 1.75 1.12 7.13
N SER A 218 2.77 0.38 6.73
CA SER A 218 2.60 -0.84 5.93
C SER A 218 1.83 -1.93 6.68
N LEU A 219 1.07 -2.72 5.92
CA LEU A 219 0.27 -3.84 6.43
C LEU A 219 1.15 -5.07 6.67
N ASN A 220 1.21 -5.50 7.91
CA ASN A 220 1.56 -6.86 8.29
C ASN A 220 0.33 -7.50 8.93
N VAL A 221 0.33 -8.80 9.09
CA VAL A 221 -0.76 -9.52 9.75
C VAL A 221 -0.20 -10.57 10.72
N LYS A 222 -0.98 -10.86 11.75
CA LYS A 222 -0.70 -11.98 12.63
C LYS A 222 -1.97 -12.78 12.92
N PRO A 223 -1.86 -14.10 13.10
CA PRO A 223 -2.99 -14.91 13.55
C PRO A 223 -3.36 -14.54 14.99
N VAL A 224 -4.65 -14.51 15.26
CA VAL A 224 -5.24 -14.45 16.60
C VAL A 224 -6.00 -15.72 16.85
N GLU A 225 -5.90 -16.25 18.08
CA GLU A 225 -6.56 -17.49 18.46
C GLU A 225 -8.08 -17.39 18.28
N THR A 226 -8.68 -18.44 17.69
CA THR A 226 -10.13 -18.58 17.55
C THR A 226 -10.59 -19.86 18.22
N LYS A 227 -11.78 -19.84 18.84
CA LYS A 227 -12.34 -21.00 19.55
C LYS A 227 -13.11 -21.97 18.64
N ASP A 228 -13.34 -21.57 17.37
CA ASP A 228 -14.21 -22.26 16.42
C ASP A 228 -13.45 -23.00 15.31
N GLY A 229 -12.13 -23.12 15.44
CA GLY A 229 -11.28 -23.79 14.45
C GLY A 229 -11.05 -23.00 13.16
N ASN A 230 -11.48 -21.74 13.09
CA ASN A 230 -11.20 -20.86 11.96
C ASN A 230 -10.03 -19.95 12.30
N VAL A 231 -9.16 -19.66 11.33
CA VAL A 231 -8.06 -18.73 11.55
C VAL A 231 -8.50 -17.30 11.27
N ARG A 232 -8.14 -16.42 12.18
CA ARG A 232 -8.32 -14.99 12.06
C ARG A 232 -6.97 -14.30 12.01
N LEU A 233 -6.71 -13.60 10.92
CA LEU A 233 -5.56 -12.70 10.82
C LEU A 233 -6.00 -11.30 11.23
N LYS A 234 -5.22 -10.63 12.07
CA LYS A 234 -5.40 -9.22 12.45
C LYS A 234 -4.30 -8.38 11.83
N ALA A 235 -4.65 -7.18 11.38
CA ALA A 235 -3.69 -6.17 10.95
C ALA A 235 -2.73 -5.80 12.08
N GLU A 236 -1.46 -5.70 11.73
CA GLU A 236 -0.37 -5.39 12.66
C GLU A 236 0.55 -4.37 12.00
N LEU A 237 0.28 -3.09 12.23
CA LEU A 237 1.03 -2.00 11.62
C LEU A 237 2.39 -1.79 12.29
N VAL A 238 3.31 -1.16 11.58
CA VAL A 238 4.65 -0.82 12.09
C VAL A 238 4.60 0.56 12.75
N PRO A 239 4.99 0.69 14.03
CA PRO A 239 4.90 1.96 14.74
C PRO A 239 6.02 2.93 14.34
N TRP A 240 5.78 4.22 14.58
CA TRP A 240 6.82 5.20 14.81
C TRP A 240 7.61 4.84 16.07
N SER A 241 8.80 5.37 16.22
CA SER A 241 9.67 5.13 17.40
C SER A 241 9.01 5.45 18.76
N ASN A 242 7.99 6.29 18.78
CA ASN A 242 7.21 6.62 19.97
C ASN A 242 5.95 5.77 20.21
N GLY A 243 5.71 4.76 19.35
CA GLY A 243 4.56 3.86 19.44
C GLY A 243 3.30 4.29 18.68
N ASP A 244 3.23 5.50 18.12
CA ASP A 244 2.13 5.90 17.25
C ASP A 244 2.15 5.03 15.98
N LEU A 245 0.99 4.58 15.47
CA LEU A 245 0.96 3.83 14.21
C LEU A 245 0.79 4.75 13.00
N VAL A 246 -0.18 5.65 13.05
CA VAL A 246 -0.46 6.60 11.96
C VAL A 246 -0.85 7.94 12.55
N ARG A 247 -0.23 9.00 12.06
CA ARG A 247 -0.58 10.39 12.35
C ARG A 247 -1.27 10.98 11.14
N ALA A 248 -2.52 11.41 11.30
CA ALA A 248 -3.35 11.86 10.19
C ALA A 248 -4.18 13.09 10.55
N LYS A 249 -4.68 13.74 9.50
CA LYS A 249 -5.59 14.88 9.58
C LYS A 249 -6.79 14.66 8.67
N ALA A 250 -8.00 14.80 9.20
CA ALA A 250 -9.21 14.68 8.38
C ALA A 250 -9.39 15.92 7.46
N PRO A 251 -9.84 15.75 6.20
CA PRO A 251 -10.21 14.49 5.59
C PRO A 251 -9.01 13.59 5.29
N PHE A 252 -9.15 12.28 5.50
CA PHE A 252 -8.07 11.32 5.32
C PHE A 252 -8.59 9.99 4.74
N VAL A 253 -7.75 9.30 3.98
CA VAL A 253 -8.06 8.01 3.37
C VAL A 253 -6.92 7.03 3.64
N SER A 254 -7.25 5.85 4.16
CA SER A 254 -6.27 4.78 4.35
C SER A 254 -5.91 4.10 3.02
N PRO A 255 -4.80 3.33 2.97
CA PRO A 255 -4.59 2.37 1.89
C PRO A 255 -5.74 1.39 1.79
N TRP A 256 -5.84 0.72 0.64
CA TRP A 256 -6.73 -0.41 0.46
C TRP A 256 -6.19 -1.66 1.16
N ARG A 257 -7.04 -2.36 1.86
CA ARG A 257 -6.84 -3.75 2.27
C ARG A 257 -7.49 -4.61 1.22
N MET A 258 -6.74 -5.51 0.58
CA MET A 258 -7.22 -6.26 -0.58
C MET A 258 -7.04 -7.77 -0.41
N LEU A 259 -7.94 -8.50 -1.06
CA LEU A 259 -7.87 -9.95 -1.20
C LEU A 259 -8.14 -10.31 -2.66
N SER A 260 -7.13 -10.80 -3.38
CA SER A 260 -7.32 -11.46 -4.67
C SER A 260 -7.85 -12.87 -4.46
N VAL A 261 -8.72 -13.34 -5.34
CA VAL A 261 -9.40 -14.65 -5.24
C VAL A 261 -9.39 -15.33 -6.60
N GLU A 262 -8.65 -16.43 -6.73
CA GLU A 262 -8.39 -17.11 -7.99
C GLU A 262 -8.65 -18.62 -7.93
N ASN A 263 -8.88 -19.22 -9.09
CA ASN A 263 -9.07 -20.67 -9.23
C ASN A 263 -7.75 -21.44 -9.31
N LYS A 264 -6.66 -20.76 -9.63
CA LYS A 264 -5.33 -21.34 -9.86
C LYS A 264 -4.28 -20.41 -9.28
N ALA A 265 -3.18 -20.96 -8.80
CA ALA A 265 -2.05 -20.18 -8.29
C ALA A 265 -1.52 -19.18 -9.33
N GLY A 266 -1.41 -19.58 -10.61
CA GLY A 266 -1.00 -18.70 -11.70
C GLY A 266 -1.94 -17.52 -11.97
N GLY A 267 -3.23 -17.62 -11.58
CA GLY A 267 -4.18 -16.50 -11.65
C GLY A 267 -3.75 -15.31 -10.78
N LEU A 268 -3.11 -15.56 -9.65
CA LEU A 268 -2.61 -14.50 -8.78
C LEU A 268 -1.56 -13.61 -9.46
N VAL A 269 -0.76 -14.17 -10.37
CA VAL A 269 0.23 -13.41 -11.15
C VAL A 269 -0.43 -12.45 -12.14
N THR A 270 -1.55 -12.89 -12.73
CA THR A 270 -2.29 -12.10 -13.72
C THR A 270 -3.47 -11.31 -13.13
N ASN A 271 -3.65 -11.35 -11.81
CA ASN A 271 -4.70 -10.63 -11.11
C ASN A 271 -4.50 -9.10 -11.20
N ARG A 272 -5.57 -8.35 -11.44
CA ARG A 272 -5.52 -6.89 -11.66
C ARG A 272 -6.12 -6.06 -10.53
N VAL A 273 -6.58 -6.68 -9.46
CA VAL A 273 -7.21 -5.98 -8.32
C VAL A 273 -6.25 -4.93 -7.74
N MET A 274 -4.98 -5.28 -7.51
CA MET A 274 -4.00 -4.33 -6.97
C MET A 274 -3.76 -3.15 -7.91
N LEU A 275 -3.64 -3.38 -9.22
CA LEU A 275 -3.47 -2.31 -10.21
C LEU A 275 -4.65 -1.35 -10.20
N ASN A 276 -5.89 -1.89 -10.14
CA ASN A 276 -7.13 -1.13 -10.18
C ASN A 276 -7.48 -0.41 -8.87
N LEU A 277 -6.84 -0.76 -7.76
CA LEU A 277 -7.00 -0.10 -6.46
C LEU A 277 -6.00 1.04 -6.24
N ASN A 278 -4.94 1.14 -7.06
CA ASN A 278 -4.02 2.26 -7.02
C ASN A 278 -4.57 3.47 -7.79
N ASP A 279 -4.11 4.66 -7.42
CA ASP A 279 -4.44 5.88 -8.14
C ASP A 279 -3.83 5.85 -9.56
N PRO A 280 -4.45 6.52 -10.54
CA PRO A 280 -3.89 6.64 -11.88
C PRO A 280 -2.51 7.32 -11.88
N CYS A 281 -1.70 6.99 -12.88
CA CYS A 281 -0.43 7.67 -13.12
C CYS A 281 -0.65 9.17 -13.30
N LYS A 282 0.14 9.99 -12.58
CA LYS A 282 0.08 11.47 -12.63
C LYS A 282 1.00 12.07 -13.69
N ILE A 283 1.97 11.30 -14.20
CA ILE A 283 2.91 11.73 -15.22
C ILE A 283 2.18 11.80 -16.56
N LYS A 284 2.11 12.99 -17.16
CA LYS A 284 1.37 13.22 -18.41
C LYS A 284 2.07 12.63 -19.63
N ASP A 285 3.38 12.80 -19.71
CA ASP A 285 4.21 12.23 -20.77
C ASP A 285 5.14 11.18 -20.18
N ILE A 286 4.84 9.92 -20.49
CA ILE A 286 5.64 8.75 -20.08
C ILE A 286 6.49 8.19 -21.21
N SER A 287 6.54 8.83 -22.38
CA SER A 287 7.26 8.35 -23.57
C SER A 287 8.77 8.24 -23.36
N TRP A 288 9.32 9.01 -22.43
CA TRP A 288 10.73 9.01 -22.09
C TRP A 288 11.14 7.86 -21.16
N ILE A 289 10.18 7.19 -20.50
CA ILE A 289 10.45 6.07 -19.60
C ILE A 289 10.65 4.82 -20.44
N THR A 290 11.82 4.22 -20.34
CA THR A 290 12.19 2.99 -21.07
C THR A 290 12.52 1.87 -20.10
N THR A 291 11.97 0.70 -20.35
CA THR A 291 12.34 -0.52 -19.63
C THR A 291 13.59 -1.14 -20.25
N GLY A 292 14.38 -1.83 -19.46
CA GLY A 292 15.58 -2.49 -19.96
C GLY A 292 16.35 -3.24 -18.90
N LYS A 293 17.35 -3.98 -19.34
CA LYS A 293 18.34 -4.62 -18.48
C LYS A 293 19.48 -3.63 -18.23
N TYR A 294 20.07 -3.71 -17.06
CA TYR A 294 21.30 -2.97 -16.72
C TYR A 294 22.33 -3.89 -16.09
N VAL A 295 23.57 -3.45 -16.11
CA VAL A 295 24.70 -4.09 -15.43
C VAL A 295 25.32 -3.10 -14.46
N GLY A 296 25.94 -3.59 -13.39
CA GLY A 296 26.54 -2.74 -12.37
C GLY A 296 27.73 -3.38 -11.68
N VAL A 297 28.47 -2.56 -10.94
CA VAL A 297 29.72 -2.93 -10.27
C VAL A 297 29.49 -3.67 -8.93
N TRP A 298 28.28 -3.66 -8.39
CA TRP A 298 27.92 -4.13 -7.04
C TRP A 298 28.44 -5.52 -6.71
N TRP A 299 28.37 -6.49 -7.65
CA TRP A 299 28.84 -7.85 -7.40
C TRP A 299 30.35 -7.93 -7.12
N SER A 300 31.15 -7.04 -7.72
CA SER A 300 32.61 -6.99 -7.49
C SER A 300 32.93 -6.64 -6.03
N TYR A 301 32.07 -5.88 -5.36
CA TYR A 301 32.22 -5.53 -3.95
C TYR A 301 31.98 -6.74 -3.04
N HIS A 302 30.92 -7.50 -3.30
CA HIS A 302 30.62 -8.72 -2.55
C HIS A 302 31.68 -9.80 -2.74
N MET A 303 32.27 -9.87 -3.93
CA MET A 303 33.40 -10.75 -4.21
C MET A 303 34.75 -10.22 -3.68
N GLN A 304 34.77 -9.05 -3.03
CA GLN A 304 35.94 -8.38 -2.46
C GLN A 304 37.06 -8.09 -3.49
N THR A 305 36.71 -8.07 -4.79
CA THR A 305 37.63 -7.69 -5.87
C THR A 305 37.70 -6.18 -6.08
N ALA A 306 36.69 -5.45 -5.57
CA ALA A 306 36.65 -4.01 -5.54
C ALA A 306 36.08 -3.49 -4.19
N THR A 307 36.18 -2.17 -3.95
CA THR A 307 35.67 -1.47 -2.76
C THR A 307 34.76 -0.31 -3.17
N TRP A 308 33.76 0.01 -2.32
CA TRP A 308 32.96 1.24 -2.46
C TRP A 308 33.79 2.49 -2.15
N ALA A 309 34.63 2.41 -1.11
CA ALA A 309 35.49 3.52 -0.70
C ALA A 309 36.65 3.73 -1.69
N PRO A 310 37.12 4.98 -1.85
CA PRO A 310 38.31 5.31 -2.63
C PRO A 310 39.55 4.55 -2.14
N GLY A 311 40.44 4.20 -3.05
CA GLY A 311 41.68 3.50 -2.75
C GLY A 311 42.17 2.60 -3.91
N PRO A 312 43.15 1.74 -3.65
CA PRO A 312 43.75 0.92 -4.72
C PRO A 312 42.81 -0.07 -5.41
N LYS A 313 41.68 -0.40 -4.76
CA LYS A 313 40.62 -1.28 -5.28
C LYS A 313 39.31 -0.55 -5.54
N HIS A 314 39.31 0.77 -5.64
CA HIS A 314 38.08 1.52 -5.87
C HIS A 314 37.34 1.04 -7.13
N GLY A 315 36.11 0.56 -6.97
CA GLY A 315 35.33 0.03 -8.08
C GLY A 315 34.67 1.10 -8.94
N ALA A 316 34.36 2.24 -8.36
CA ALA A 316 33.69 3.36 -9.03
C ALA A 316 34.72 4.36 -9.63
N THR A 317 35.61 3.86 -10.49
CA THR A 317 36.53 4.72 -11.24
C THR A 317 36.03 4.98 -12.65
N THR A 318 36.49 6.08 -13.26
CA THR A 318 36.22 6.40 -14.67
C THR A 318 36.61 5.29 -15.61
N GLU A 319 37.80 4.69 -15.42
CA GLU A 319 38.32 3.59 -16.26
C GLU A 319 37.42 2.34 -16.13
N ASN A 320 37.16 1.91 -14.90
CA ASN A 320 36.36 0.70 -14.68
C ASN A 320 34.92 0.90 -15.19
N THR A 321 34.30 2.06 -14.96
CA THR A 321 32.94 2.36 -15.44
C THR A 321 32.86 2.32 -16.97
N LYS A 322 33.88 2.84 -17.70
CA LYS A 322 33.93 2.70 -19.17
C LYS A 322 33.90 1.24 -19.61
N ARG A 323 34.61 0.35 -18.91
CA ARG A 323 34.58 -1.11 -19.22
C ARG A 323 33.15 -1.67 -19.07
N TYR A 324 32.39 -1.28 -18.01
CA TYR A 324 31.00 -1.68 -17.85
C TYR A 324 30.09 -1.07 -18.92
N ILE A 325 30.33 0.17 -19.35
CA ILE A 325 29.61 0.81 -20.46
C ILE A 325 29.84 0.07 -21.77
N ASP A 326 31.09 -0.27 -22.08
CA ASP A 326 31.44 -1.01 -23.30
C ASP A 326 30.80 -2.41 -23.29
N PHE A 327 30.83 -3.10 -22.16
CA PHE A 327 30.16 -4.39 -21.99
C PHE A 327 28.63 -4.24 -22.17
N ALA A 328 28.02 -3.24 -21.55
CA ALA A 328 26.61 -2.98 -21.69
C ALA A 328 26.21 -2.75 -23.15
N ALA A 329 26.95 -1.91 -23.86
CA ALA A 329 26.74 -1.63 -25.29
C ALA A 329 26.86 -2.89 -26.14
N GLN A 330 27.91 -3.68 -25.92
CA GLN A 330 28.19 -4.93 -26.66
C GLN A 330 27.06 -5.96 -26.48
N HIS A 331 26.47 -6.03 -25.27
CA HIS A 331 25.48 -7.06 -24.91
C HIS A 331 24.02 -6.55 -24.87
N GLY A 332 23.77 -5.34 -25.36
CA GLY A 332 22.41 -4.78 -25.47
C GLY A 332 21.74 -4.38 -24.15
N PHE A 333 22.53 -4.15 -23.08
CA PHE A 333 22.04 -3.55 -21.85
C PHE A 333 21.79 -2.06 -22.07
N LYS A 334 20.77 -1.52 -21.42
CA LYS A 334 20.37 -0.10 -21.57
C LYS A 334 20.98 0.80 -20.51
N GLY A 335 21.43 0.24 -19.39
CA GLY A 335 21.95 1.01 -18.27
C GLY A 335 23.18 0.43 -17.62
N VAL A 336 23.97 1.30 -16.99
CA VAL A 336 25.07 0.95 -16.09
C VAL A 336 24.86 1.63 -14.76
N LEU A 337 24.81 0.83 -13.69
CA LEU A 337 24.68 1.30 -12.31
C LEU A 337 26.05 1.22 -11.61
N VAL A 338 26.49 2.33 -11.05
CA VAL A 338 27.75 2.40 -10.30
C VAL A 338 27.50 2.91 -8.90
N GLU A 339 27.73 2.07 -7.92
CA GLU A 339 27.75 2.44 -6.50
C GLU A 339 29.15 2.90 -6.12
N GLY A 340 29.30 3.75 -5.11
CA GLY A 340 30.59 4.21 -4.65
C GLY A 340 31.16 5.40 -5.42
N TRP A 341 30.37 6.04 -6.31
CA TRP A 341 30.84 7.13 -7.16
C TRP A 341 30.99 8.47 -6.44
N ASN A 342 30.20 8.70 -5.38
CA ASN A 342 30.04 9.97 -4.66
C ASN A 342 30.68 9.92 -3.27
N TYR A 343 30.94 11.07 -2.66
CA TYR A 343 31.43 11.14 -1.28
C TYR A 343 30.48 10.53 -0.28
N GLY A 344 31.02 9.88 0.77
CA GLY A 344 30.29 9.29 1.88
C GLY A 344 30.50 7.78 2.08
N TRP A 345 31.31 7.13 1.22
CA TRP A 345 31.59 5.70 1.30
C TRP A 345 32.82 5.36 2.15
N GLU A 346 33.48 6.37 2.72
CA GLU A 346 34.56 6.18 3.64
C GLU A 346 34.06 5.61 4.98
N ASN A 347 34.90 4.94 5.70
CA ASN A 347 34.62 4.42 7.03
C ASN A 347 33.42 3.46 7.09
N ASP A 348 32.56 3.58 8.11
CA ASP A 348 31.34 2.77 8.32
C ASP A 348 30.12 3.46 7.68
N TRP A 349 30.11 3.55 6.35
CA TRP A 349 29.09 4.23 5.57
C TRP A 349 27.64 3.74 5.88
N GLY A 350 27.50 2.48 6.30
CA GLY A 350 26.20 1.95 6.71
C GLY A 350 25.63 2.58 7.98
N LYS A 351 26.49 3.21 8.80
CA LYS A 351 26.07 3.97 10.00
C LYS A 351 26.23 5.48 9.84
N GLU A 352 27.08 5.90 8.91
CA GLU A 352 27.40 7.31 8.65
C GLU A 352 26.66 7.87 7.43
N GLY A 353 25.41 7.48 7.23
CA GLY A 353 24.60 7.91 6.08
C GLY A 353 24.44 9.42 5.93
N ASP A 354 24.61 10.17 7.00
CA ASP A 354 24.63 11.63 7.01
C ASP A 354 25.83 12.26 6.27
N LYS A 355 26.87 11.47 5.97
CA LYS A 355 28.05 11.87 5.20
C LYS A 355 27.85 11.82 3.69
N PHE A 356 26.83 11.11 3.19
CA PHE A 356 26.59 11.01 1.75
C PHE A 356 26.30 12.38 1.14
N ASN A 357 26.99 12.64 0.01
CA ASN A 357 26.75 13.81 -0.84
C ASN A 357 26.34 13.33 -2.24
N PHE A 358 25.13 13.64 -2.67
CA PHE A 358 24.53 13.09 -3.90
C PHE A 358 24.83 13.94 -5.16
N THR A 359 25.67 14.95 -5.06
CA THR A 359 26.05 15.80 -6.19
C THR A 359 27.55 15.82 -6.44
N LYS A 360 28.39 15.31 -5.52
CA LYS A 360 29.84 15.40 -5.58
C LYS A 360 30.48 14.03 -5.79
N ALA A 361 31.04 13.84 -6.96
CA ALA A 361 31.81 12.64 -7.30
C ALA A 361 33.21 12.63 -6.68
N TYR A 362 33.78 11.45 -6.47
CA TYR A 362 35.21 11.30 -6.16
C TYR A 362 36.09 11.78 -7.32
N PRO A 363 37.35 12.23 -7.07
CA PRO A 363 38.22 12.78 -8.12
C PRO A 363 38.56 11.81 -9.25
N ASP A 364 38.48 10.51 -9.02
CA ASP A 364 38.74 9.45 -10.00
C ASP A 364 37.48 9.01 -10.79
N TYR A 365 36.34 9.69 -10.56
CA TYR A 365 35.08 9.44 -11.23
C TYR A 365 34.59 10.67 -12.02
N ASP A 366 34.85 10.69 -13.32
CA ASP A 366 34.39 11.75 -14.23
C ASP A 366 32.91 11.51 -14.61
N PHE A 367 31.98 11.93 -13.74
CA PHE A 367 30.55 11.64 -13.88
C PHE A 367 29.95 12.18 -15.19
N GLU A 368 30.25 13.46 -15.56
CA GLU A 368 29.75 14.03 -16.80
C GLU A 368 30.36 13.36 -18.05
N GLY A 369 31.68 13.16 -18.05
CA GLY A 369 32.35 12.48 -19.15
C GLY A 369 31.87 11.05 -19.35
N LEU A 370 31.59 10.33 -18.26
CA LEU A 370 31.05 8.99 -18.30
C LEU A 370 29.64 8.93 -18.87
N GLN A 371 28.74 9.87 -18.50
CA GLN A 371 27.39 9.93 -19.08
C GLN A 371 27.44 10.25 -20.58
N LYS A 372 28.27 11.21 -21.00
CA LYS A 372 28.48 11.52 -22.41
C LYS A 372 28.99 10.31 -23.18
N TYR A 373 29.95 9.59 -22.59
CA TYR A 373 30.49 8.36 -23.18
C TYR A 373 29.43 7.27 -23.30
N ALA A 374 28.65 7.03 -22.24
CA ALA A 374 27.57 6.05 -22.24
C ALA A 374 26.54 6.36 -23.34
N LEU A 375 26.07 7.59 -23.43
CA LEU A 375 25.11 8.03 -24.44
C LEU A 375 25.63 7.83 -25.87
N SER A 376 26.93 8.08 -26.11
CA SER A 376 27.59 7.81 -27.41
C SER A 376 27.56 6.33 -27.82
N LYS A 377 27.40 5.42 -26.86
CA LYS A 377 27.31 3.96 -27.04
C LYS A 377 25.87 3.45 -27.03
N GLY A 378 24.85 4.31 -26.88
CA GLY A 378 23.43 3.91 -26.74
C GLY A 378 23.09 3.31 -25.37
N VAL A 379 23.87 3.60 -24.35
CA VAL A 379 23.73 3.22 -22.95
C VAL A 379 23.53 4.49 -22.12
N SER A 380 22.95 4.40 -20.93
CA SER A 380 22.88 5.51 -19.96
C SER A 380 23.40 5.07 -18.60
N LEU A 381 23.98 5.98 -17.85
CA LEU A 381 24.19 5.75 -16.42
C LEU A 381 22.84 5.73 -15.70
N ILE A 382 22.77 4.93 -14.66
CA ILE A 382 21.71 4.96 -13.64
C ILE A 382 22.35 5.59 -12.40
N ALA A 383 21.78 6.71 -11.94
CA ALA A 383 22.28 7.33 -10.72
C ALA A 383 22.03 6.44 -9.51
N HIS A 384 22.95 6.45 -8.54
CA HIS A 384 22.84 5.68 -7.31
C HIS A 384 22.95 6.59 -6.10
N ASN A 385 21.95 6.54 -5.23
CA ASN A 385 21.86 7.31 -4.00
C ASN A 385 21.68 6.34 -2.82
N GLU A 386 22.80 5.83 -2.26
CA GLU A 386 22.75 5.11 -0.99
C GLU A 386 22.59 6.12 0.15
N THR A 387 21.69 5.83 1.07
CA THR A 387 21.38 6.73 2.18
C THR A 387 21.96 6.28 3.51
N GLY A 388 22.35 5.00 3.65
CA GLY A 388 22.69 4.41 4.95
C GLY A 388 21.56 4.58 5.99
N GLY A 389 20.32 4.78 5.54
CA GLY A 389 19.17 5.08 6.39
C GLY A 389 19.02 6.55 6.80
N ALA A 390 19.93 7.45 6.43
CA ALA A 390 19.83 8.90 6.74
C ALA A 390 18.83 9.62 5.81
N ALA A 391 17.55 9.36 6.04
CA ALA A 391 16.46 9.85 5.21
C ALA A 391 16.45 11.38 5.11
N LYS A 392 16.66 12.09 6.22
CA LYS A 392 16.71 13.57 6.22
C LYS A 392 17.87 14.15 5.44
N ASN A 393 19.04 13.53 5.50
CA ASN A 393 20.19 13.95 4.70
C ASN A 393 19.86 13.86 3.22
N TYR A 394 19.23 12.76 2.80
CA TYR A 394 18.81 12.58 1.42
C TYR A 394 17.71 13.57 1.01
N GLU A 395 16.68 13.76 1.84
CA GLU A 395 15.61 14.72 1.57
C GLU A 395 16.09 16.16 1.40
N ASN A 396 17.13 16.54 2.15
CA ASN A 396 17.72 17.89 2.04
C ASN A 396 18.49 18.10 0.73
N GLN A 397 18.87 17.06 0.02
CA GLN A 397 19.66 17.10 -1.21
C GLN A 397 18.87 16.69 -2.46
N LEU A 398 17.56 16.31 -2.34
CA LEU A 398 16.78 15.75 -3.46
C LEU A 398 16.75 16.70 -4.67
N GLU A 399 16.42 17.95 -4.46
CA GLU A 399 16.30 18.95 -5.54
C GLU A 399 17.63 19.16 -6.29
N GLU A 400 18.74 19.24 -5.55
CA GLU A 400 20.06 19.43 -6.16
C GLU A 400 20.49 18.17 -6.92
N ALA A 401 20.29 16.99 -6.33
CA ALA A 401 20.66 15.72 -6.94
C ALA A 401 19.85 15.45 -8.22
N PHE A 402 18.53 15.58 -8.18
CA PHE A 402 17.70 15.34 -9.35
C PHE A 402 17.89 16.40 -10.44
N SER A 403 18.12 17.68 -10.07
CA SER A 403 18.50 18.70 -11.04
C SER A 403 19.83 18.42 -11.74
N LEU A 404 20.80 17.85 -11.02
CA LEU A 404 22.06 17.39 -11.63
C LEU A 404 21.80 16.26 -12.63
N TYR A 405 21.01 15.26 -12.26
CA TYR A 405 20.72 14.11 -13.12
C TYR A 405 19.92 14.51 -14.37
N GLU A 406 18.95 15.40 -14.23
CA GLU A 406 18.19 15.98 -15.34
C GLU A 406 19.11 16.70 -16.33
N LYS A 407 19.98 17.59 -15.86
CA LYS A 407 20.99 18.30 -16.69
C LYS A 407 21.91 17.34 -17.45
N MET A 408 22.24 16.20 -16.86
CA MET A 408 23.06 15.17 -17.47
C MET A 408 22.26 14.23 -18.39
N GLY A 409 20.94 14.33 -18.44
CA GLY A 409 20.08 13.43 -19.19
C GLY A 409 19.99 12.02 -18.61
N ILE A 410 20.26 11.83 -17.32
CA ILE A 410 20.06 10.59 -16.59
C ILE A 410 18.57 10.44 -16.26
N LYS A 411 17.98 9.32 -16.64
CA LYS A 411 16.51 9.07 -16.57
C LYS A 411 16.12 8.02 -15.54
N ALA A 412 17.05 7.49 -14.79
CA ALA A 412 16.80 6.48 -13.79
C ALA A 412 17.71 6.66 -12.58
N VAL A 413 17.15 6.47 -11.40
CA VAL A 413 17.85 6.55 -10.12
C VAL A 413 17.53 5.31 -9.31
N LYS A 414 18.55 4.66 -8.73
CA LYS A 414 18.41 3.65 -7.68
C LYS A 414 18.66 4.32 -6.32
N THR A 415 17.73 4.23 -5.39
CA THR A 415 17.92 4.65 -4.01
C THR A 415 18.20 3.46 -3.10
N GLY A 416 19.19 3.56 -2.23
CA GLY A 416 19.60 2.52 -1.28
C GLY A 416 19.27 2.88 0.18
N TYR A 417 19.00 1.85 0.97
CA TYR A 417 18.63 1.98 2.39
C TYR A 417 19.20 0.80 3.20
N VAL A 418 20.49 0.77 3.37
CA VAL A 418 21.20 -0.38 3.99
C VAL A 418 21.10 -0.42 5.51
N ASN A 419 20.38 0.46 6.15
CA ASN A 419 20.19 0.41 7.61
C ASN A 419 18.81 -0.14 7.98
N ASN A 420 18.70 -0.79 9.14
CA ASN A 420 17.43 -1.27 9.69
C ASN A 420 16.50 -0.13 10.11
N LEU A 421 17.06 1.03 10.45
CA LEU A 421 16.33 2.20 10.89
C LEU A 421 16.64 3.40 10.01
N MET A 422 15.64 4.25 9.81
CA MET A 422 15.80 5.58 9.23
C MET A 422 16.08 6.61 10.32
N ASP A 423 17.07 7.48 10.08
CA ASP A 423 17.53 8.50 11.03
C ASP A 423 17.74 7.93 12.44
N ASP A 424 18.32 6.71 12.53
CA ASP A 424 18.68 5.95 13.72
C ASP A 424 17.54 5.57 14.67
N LYS A 425 16.29 5.71 14.25
CA LYS A 425 15.15 5.47 15.15
C LYS A 425 13.84 5.00 14.53
N GLU A 426 13.57 5.36 13.27
CA GLU A 426 12.29 5.06 12.64
C GLU A 426 12.38 3.81 11.76
N HIS A 427 11.43 2.90 11.88
CA HIS A 427 11.39 1.72 11.00
C HIS A 427 11.05 2.12 9.57
N GLN A 428 11.71 1.48 8.60
CA GLN A 428 11.49 1.73 7.16
C GLN A 428 10.05 1.47 6.73
N HIS A 429 9.35 0.55 7.39
CA HIS A 429 7.97 0.16 7.07
C HIS A 429 6.91 0.97 7.86
N SER A 430 7.33 1.88 8.73
CA SER A 430 6.43 2.81 9.42
C SER A 430 5.89 3.88 8.46
N GLN A 431 4.90 4.63 8.91
CA GLN A 431 4.42 5.79 8.15
C GLN A 431 5.55 6.80 7.85
N TYR A 432 6.57 6.90 8.71
CA TYR A 432 7.73 7.75 8.45
C TYR A 432 8.45 7.33 7.18
N GLY A 433 8.80 6.03 7.07
CA GLY A 433 9.46 5.51 5.89
C GLY A 433 8.60 5.63 4.62
N VAL A 434 7.29 5.32 4.72
CA VAL A 434 6.36 5.45 3.60
C VAL A 434 6.29 6.90 3.10
N ARG A 435 6.23 7.88 4.00
CA ARG A 435 6.26 9.31 3.63
C ARG A 435 7.57 9.69 2.93
N HIS A 436 8.68 9.18 3.43
CA HIS A 436 10.00 9.40 2.81
C HIS A 436 10.06 8.83 1.39
N TYR A 437 9.69 7.55 1.21
CA TYR A 437 9.66 6.93 -0.12
C TYR A 437 8.76 7.69 -1.09
N ARG A 438 7.59 8.10 -0.62
CA ARG A 438 6.66 8.90 -1.43
C ARG A 438 7.26 10.24 -1.86
N LYS A 439 7.93 10.95 -0.93
CA LYS A 439 8.60 12.21 -1.22
C LYS A 439 9.70 12.06 -2.27
N VAL A 440 10.51 10.99 -2.18
CA VAL A 440 11.55 10.70 -3.17
C VAL A 440 10.96 10.45 -4.55
N ILE A 441 9.90 9.63 -4.64
CA ILE A 441 9.22 9.33 -5.92
C ILE A 441 8.56 10.59 -6.51
N GLU A 442 7.99 11.46 -5.68
CA GLU A 442 7.36 12.70 -6.15
C GLU A 442 8.36 13.77 -6.57
N ALA A 443 9.59 13.72 -6.05
CA ALA A 443 10.68 14.62 -6.46
C ALA A 443 11.35 14.16 -7.75
N ALA A 444 11.42 12.87 -8.02
CA ALA A 444 11.96 12.28 -9.24
C ALA A 444 11.01 12.45 -10.44
#